data_e82e56614c42cdc030e33110ea517275
#
_entry.id   e82e56614c42cdc030e33110ea517275
#
_cell.length_a   1.000
_cell.length_b   1.000
_cell.length_c   1.000
_cell.angle_alpha   90.00
_cell.angle_beta   90.00
_cell.angle_gamma   90.00
#
_symmetry.space_group_name_H-M   'P 1'
#
loop_
_entity.id
_entity.type
_entity.pdbx_description
1 polymer ?
#
loop_
_entity_poly.entity_id
_entity_poly.type
_entity_poly.pdbx_seq_one_letter_code
_entity_poly.pdbx_strand_id
1 'polypeptide(L)'
;MALSLSLLDQNIIYEGETAQSTLKKTVAFAQKAEALGYDSFVVAEHHFTKEIASAAPEILVGYILAKTDKIRVGSDGVMLQHYVPYKVAESFSLLHQLAPGRVILGLGKAQGGKDEAVEVLQRDFIKPVQSFDDKFIEVTRFIRNNFPADHPYAAENYDLQPAISSDFTIELLGGSQESANLATTQDTGLVYPYFANADLEALGKTRAAYQGSGDFKIAVIVYITDDPDEGKAYLAEQAAYTVVLNSGKRVNFNKQAAAEEYADLHQAEDAKILEKQVGAFVGTASQVKAQLDDFSKRFNTDHFVIHTIGIPYAKKFEIIEALAGEIKGG
;
A
#
# COMPACT_ATOMS: atom_id res chain seq x y z
N MET A 1 -18.97 -12.07 -9.18
CA MET A 1 -19.13 -10.94 -8.24
C MET A 1 -18.72 -9.68 -8.98
N ALA A 2 -19.30 -8.52 -8.66
CA ALA A 2 -18.84 -7.27 -9.24
C ALA A 2 -17.49 -6.92 -8.61
N LEU A 3 -16.49 -6.55 -9.46
CA LEU A 3 -15.18 -6.17 -8.97
C LEU A 3 -15.23 -4.80 -8.29
N SER A 4 -14.60 -4.67 -7.13
CA SER A 4 -14.35 -3.42 -6.42
C SER A 4 -12.88 -3.02 -6.63
N LEU A 5 -12.65 -1.84 -7.20
CA LEU A 5 -11.33 -1.37 -7.55
C LEU A 5 -10.92 -0.15 -6.75
N SER A 6 -9.78 -0.25 -6.12
CA SER A 6 -9.05 0.86 -5.49
C SER A 6 -7.85 1.25 -6.34
N LEU A 7 -7.35 2.48 -6.19
CA LEU A 7 -6.14 2.94 -6.86
C LEU A 7 -5.05 3.26 -5.83
N LEU A 8 -3.82 2.81 -6.09
CA LEU A 8 -2.63 3.19 -5.33
C LEU A 8 -1.77 4.15 -6.16
N ASP A 9 -1.46 5.32 -5.60
CA ASP A 9 -0.49 6.26 -6.17
C ASP A 9 0.71 6.46 -5.25
N GLN A 10 1.91 6.22 -5.77
CA GLN A 10 3.17 6.42 -5.05
C GLN A 10 3.73 7.84 -5.18
N ASN A 11 3.07 8.74 -5.89
CA ASN A 11 3.47 10.13 -6.09
C ASN A 11 4.88 10.28 -6.71
N ILE A 12 5.19 9.46 -7.71
CA ILE A 12 6.49 9.48 -8.39
C ILE A 12 6.64 10.76 -9.21
N ILE A 13 7.77 11.45 -9.01
CA ILE A 13 8.17 12.63 -9.78
C ILE A 13 8.87 12.14 -11.05
N TYR A 14 8.19 12.26 -12.19
CA TYR A 14 8.75 11.85 -13.47
C TYR A 14 9.67 12.95 -14.05
N GLU A 15 10.46 12.58 -15.05
CA GLU A 15 11.36 13.52 -15.74
C GLU A 15 10.59 14.76 -16.25
N GLY A 16 11.13 15.93 -15.99
CA GLY A 16 10.48 17.21 -16.31
C GLY A 16 9.39 17.66 -15.34
N GLU A 17 9.11 16.88 -14.29
CA GLU A 17 8.13 17.24 -13.25
C GLU A 17 8.79 17.75 -11.97
N THR A 18 7.98 18.38 -11.12
CA THR A 18 8.34 18.82 -9.77
C THR A 18 7.41 18.13 -8.75
N ALA A 19 7.80 18.09 -7.49
CA ALA A 19 6.90 17.61 -6.42
C ALA A 19 5.55 18.34 -6.44
N GLN A 20 5.56 19.67 -6.67
CA GLN A 20 4.33 20.45 -6.76
C GLN A 20 3.44 20.03 -7.93
N SER A 21 4.01 19.82 -9.13
CA SER A 21 3.22 19.37 -10.30
C SER A 21 2.70 17.96 -10.10
N THR A 22 3.51 17.06 -9.53
CA THR A 22 3.11 15.68 -9.21
C THR A 22 1.94 15.65 -8.21
N LEU A 23 2.03 16.37 -7.10
CA LEU A 23 0.96 16.40 -6.10
C LEU A 23 -0.36 16.97 -6.67
N LYS A 24 -0.30 17.96 -7.58
CA LYS A 24 -1.50 18.43 -8.30
C LYS A 24 -2.10 17.34 -9.18
N LYS A 25 -1.27 16.56 -9.87
CA LYS A 25 -1.72 15.43 -10.70
C LYS A 25 -2.29 14.30 -9.85
N THR A 26 -1.69 13.99 -8.69
CA THR A 26 -2.26 13.03 -7.73
C THR A 26 -3.68 13.40 -7.33
N VAL A 27 -3.92 14.67 -6.99
CA VAL A 27 -5.28 15.15 -6.64
C VAL A 27 -6.24 15.02 -7.82
N ALA A 28 -5.82 15.42 -9.02
CA ALA A 28 -6.65 15.25 -10.23
C ALA A 28 -6.92 13.78 -10.54
N PHE A 29 -5.97 12.89 -10.27
CA PHE A 29 -6.10 11.45 -10.43
C PHE A 29 -7.13 10.86 -9.47
N ALA A 30 -7.13 11.28 -8.19
CA ALA A 30 -8.15 10.91 -7.22
C ALA A 30 -9.56 11.40 -7.61
N GLN A 31 -9.68 12.64 -8.09
CA GLN A 31 -10.95 13.19 -8.59
C GLN A 31 -11.48 12.42 -9.83
N LYS A 32 -10.56 12.03 -10.72
CA LYS A 32 -10.92 11.21 -11.87
C LYS A 32 -11.36 9.81 -11.46
N ALA A 33 -10.68 9.19 -10.49
CA ALA A 33 -11.06 7.91 -9.92
C ALA A 33 -12.47 7.97 -9.32
N GLU A 34 -12.78 9.02 -8.57
CA GLU A 34 -14.13 9.26 -8.04
C GLU A 34 -15.18 9.35 -9.15
N ALA A 35 -14.94 10.16 -10.19
CA ALA A 35 -15.84 10.32 -11.32
C ALA A 35 -16.08 9.01 -12.07
N LEU A 36 -15.08 8.14 -12.13
CA LEU A 36 -15.15 6.82 -12.73
C LEU A 36 -15.75 5.76 -11.79
N GLY A 37 -15.99 6.07 -10.49
CA GLY A 37 -16.64 5.18 -9.53
C GLY A 37 -15.70 4.10 -8.98
N TYR A 38 -14.41 4.39 -8.89
CA TYR A 38 -13.48 3.59 -8.09
C TYR A 38 -13.89 3.64 -6.61
N ASP A 39 -13.64 2.56 -5.90
CA ASP A 39 -14.03 2.42 -4.51
C ASP A 39 -13.17 3.30 -3.58
N SER A 40 -11.88 3.28 -3.79
CA SER A 40 -10.96 4.09 -2.97
C SER A 40 -9.71 4.54 -3.74
N PHE A 41 -9.08 5.58 -3.18
CA PHE A 41 -7.80 6.10 -3.62
C PHE A 41 -6.85 6.14 -2.44
N VAL A 42 -5.72 5.44 -2.54
CA VAL A 42 -4.75 5.34 -1.46
C VAL A 42 -3.38 5.83 -1.91
N VAL A 43 -2.62 6.42 -0.97
CA VAL A 43 -1.27 6.93 -1.22
C VAL A 43 -0.25 6.17 -0.38
N ALA A 44 0.96 6.04 -0.91
CA ALA A 44 2.07 5.41 -0.20
C ALA A 44 2.88 6.41 0.61
N GLU A 45 3.71 5.90 1.52
CA GLU A 45 4.69 6.66 2.29
C GLU A 45 6.11 6.21 1.95
N HIS A 46 6.96 7.17 1.52
CA HIS A 46 8.38 6.91 1.26
C HIS A 46 9.23 8.07 1.75
N HIS A 47 10.39 7.74 2.33
CA HIS A 47 11.32 8.68 2.92
C HIS A 47 12.67 8.68 2.19
N PHE A 48 13.37 9.82 2.22
CA PHE A 48 14.72 10.00 1.66
C PHE A 48 14.86 9.57 0.18
N THR A 49 13.77 9.68 -0.58
CA THR A 49 13.69 9.34 -2.00
C THR A 49 13.35 10.61 -2.78
N LYS A 50 14.29 11.11 -3.58
CA LYS A 50 14.13 12.38 -4.34
C LYS A 50 13.05 12.29 -5.42
N GLU A 51 12.80 11.08 -5.89
CA GLU A 51 11.83 10.76 -6.94
C GLU A 51 10.39 10.63 -6.42
N ILE A 52 10.14 10.83 -5.12
CA ILE A 52 8.81 10.72 -4.51
C ILE A 52 8.39 12.08 -3.91
N ALA A 53 7.18 12.50 -4.22
CA ALA A 53 6.67 13.81 -3.80
C ALA A 53 6.03 13.83 -2.41
N SER A 54 5.72 12.66 -1.82
CA SER A 54 5.02 12.57 -0.52
C SER A 54 5.71 11.63 0.45
N ALA A 55 5.94 12.14 1.68
CA ALA A 55 6.44 11.37 2.82
C ALA A 55 5.52 11.53 4.05
N ALA A 56 4.36 12.16 3.90
CA ALA A 56 3.39 12.42 4.97
C ALA A 56 1.98 12.10 4.46
N PRO A 57 1.62 10.80 4.45
CA PRO A 57 0.36 10.36 3.85
C PRO A 57 -0.86 10.98 4.53
N GLU A 58 -0.86 11.20 5.85
CA GLU A 58 -1.97 11.80 6.58
C GLU A 58 -2.30 13.22 6.10
N ILE A 59 -1.28 14.00 5.71
CA ILE A 59 -1.48 15.35 5.18
C ILE A 59 -2.09 15.30 3.77
N LEU A 60 -1.53 14.43 2.91
CA LEU A 60 -2.00 14.29 1.54
C LEU A 60 -3.41 13.71 1.48
N VAL A 61 -3.72 12.71 2.32
CA VAL A 61 -5.06 12.14 2.50
C VAL A 61 -6.06 13.23 2.88
N GLY A 62 -5.74 14.06 3.87
CA GLY A 62 -6.61 15.18 4.28
C GLY A 62 -6.86 16.17 3.15
N TYR A 63 -5.85 16.48 2.35
CA TYR A 63 -6.01 17.38 1.21
C TYR A 63 -6.86 16.76 0.10
N ILE A 64 -6.69 15.46 -0.21
CA ILE A 64 -7.50 14.76 -1.22
C ILE A 64 -8.95 14.62 -0.75
N LEU A 65 -9.21 14.30 0.53
CA LEU A 65 -10.56 14.26 1.11
C LEU A 65 -11.29 15.58 0.94
N ALA A 66 -10.60 16.72 1.11
CA ALA A 66 -11.16 18.07 0.93
C ALA A 66 -11.40 18.44 -0.56
N LYS A 67 -10.91 17.64 -1.51
CA LYS A 67 -11.04 17.85 -2.96
C LYS A 67 -11.94 16.83 -3.66
N THR A 68 -12.48 15.89 -2.91
CA THR A 68 -13.37 14.81 -3.37
C THR A 68 -14.58 14.71 -2.44
N ASP A 69 -15.68 14.15 -2.91
CA ASP A 69 -16.95 14.15 -2.17
C ASP A 69 -17.39 12.75 -1.70
N LYS A 70 -17.02 11.67 -2.43
CA LYS A 70 -17.58 10.31 -2.23
C LYS A 70 -16.54 9.23 -2.09
N ILE A 71 -15.45 9.29 -2.87
CA ILE A 71 -14.42 8.25 -2.89
C ILE A 71 -13.78 8.11 -1.50
N ARG A 72 -13.55 6.88 -1.07
CA ARG A 72 -12.76 6.64 0.14
C ARG A 72 -11.30 6.97 -0.14
N VAL A 73 -10.62 7.59 0.82
CA VAL A 73 -9.21 8.01 0.67
C VAL A 73 -8.40 7.55 1.86
N GLY A 74 -7.22 7.05 1.63
CA GLY A 74 -6.37 6.57 2.71
C GLY A 74 -4.90 6.44 2.37
N SER A 75 -4.17 5.81 3.27
CA SER A 75 -2.78 5.41 3.05
C SER A 75 -2.68 3.89 2.91
N ASP A 76 -1.86 3.45 1.94
CA ASP A 76 -1.49 2.06 1.76
C ASP A 76 0.05 1.93 1.62
N GLY A 77 0.79 2.15 2.77
CA GLY A 77 0.35 2.35 4.17
C GLY A 77 1.30 3.28 4.90
N VAL A 78 0.81 3.73 6.03
CA VAL A 78 1.66 4.41 7.01
C VAL A 78 2.75 3.47 7.48
N MET A 79 4.01 3.92 7.43
CA MET A 79 5.18 3.15 7.89
C MET A 79 5.26 3.19 9.42
N LEU A 80 4.37 2.42 10.07
CA LEU A 80 4.08 2.50 11.51
C LEU A 80 5.30 2.35 12.41
N GLN A 81 6.37 1.73 11.92
CA GLN A 81 7.62 1.61 12.68
C GLN A 81 8.26 2.95 13.04
N HIS A 82 7.97 4.02 12.26
CA HIS A 82 8.52 5.36 12.47
C HIS A 82 7.67 6.24 13.38
N TYR A 83 6.53 5.75 13.87
CA TYR A 83 5.57 6.57 14.59
C TYR A 83 5.22 6.02 15.97
N VAL A 84 4.73 6.92 16.81
CA VAL A 84 4.02 6.57 18.04
C VAL A 84 2.59 6.18 17.67
N PRO A 85 2.11 4.99 18.05
CA PRO A 85 0.77 4.49 17.69
C PRO A 85 -0.37 5.46 18.00
N TYR A 86 -0.36 6.08 19.17
CA TYR A 86 -1.36 7.07 19.58
C TYR A 86 -1.43 8.24 18.59
N LYS A 87 -0.29 8.77 18.12
CA LYS A 87 -0.29 9.90 17.19
C LYS A 87 -0.86 9.55 15.81
N VAL A 88 -0.62 8.33 15.34
CA VAL A 88 -1.23 7.84 14.11
C VAL A 88 -2.75 7.74 14.29
N ALA A 89 -3.21 7.16 15.39
CA ALA A 89 -4.63 7.07 15.71
C ALA A 89 -5.30 8.45 15.80
N GLU A 90 -4.69 9.44 16.49
CA GLU A 90 -5.20 10.83 16.55
C GLU A 90 -5.37 11.45 15.16
N SER A 91 -4.31 11.36 14.32
CA SER A 91 -4.32 12.00 13.00
C SER A 91 -5.44 11.45 12.12
N PHE A 92 -5.59 10.13 12.09
CA PHE A 92 -6.61 9.48 11.26
C PHE A 92 -8.02 9.58 11.87
N SER A 93 -8.13 9.66 13.20
CA SER A 93 -9.39 9.98 13.86
C SER A 93 -9.89 11.38 13.48
N LEU A 94 -9.00 12.37 13.46
CA LEU A 94 -9.35 13.72 13.01
C LEU A 94 -9.80 13.73 11.54
N LEU A 95 -9.10 13.01 10.67
CA LEU A 95 -9.50 12.86 9.26
C LEU A 95 -10.89 12.22 9.13
N HIS A 96 -11.17 11.21 9.95
CA HIS A 96 -12.48 10.55 9.96
C HIS A 96 -13.61 11.51 10.41
N GLN A 97 -13.36 12.39 11.38
CA GLN A 97 -14.36 13.41 11.77
C GLN A 97 -14.59 14.45 10.67
N LEU A 98 -13.56 14.76 9.88
CA LEU A 98 -13.67 15.67 8.73
C LEU A 98 -14.38 15.03 7.53
N ALA A 99 -14.24 13.71 7.35
CA ALA A 99 -14.84 12.95 6.25
C ALA A 99 -15.34 11.56 6.73
N PRO A 100 -16.46 11.51 7.49
CA PRO A 100 -16.96 10.26 8.09
C PRO A 100 -17.22 9.17 7.04
N GLY A 101 -16.77 7.93 7.32
CA GLY A 101 -16.95 6.77 6.45
C GLY A 101 -16.06 6.74 5.20
N ARG A 102 -15.22 7.76 4.98
CA ARG A 102 -14.38 7.87 3.78
C ARG A 102 -12.89 7.64 4.03
N VAL A 103 -12.47 7.47 5.27
CA VAL A 103 -11.05 7.35 5.62
C VAL A 103 -10.64 5.88 5.72
N ILE A 104 -9.48 5.55 5.12
CA ILE A 104 -8.83 4.25 5.23
C ILE A 104 -7.46 4.46 5.89
N LEU A 105 -7.20 3.74 6.98
CA LEU A 105 -5.89 3.65 7.61
C LEU A 105 -5.23 2.33 7.24
N GLY A 106 -4.43 2.32 6.20
CA GLY A 106 -3.53 1.21 5.88
C GLY A 106 -2.21 1.36 6.64
N LEU A 107 -1.75 0.28 7.25
CA LEU A 107 -0.55 0.22 8.07
C LEU A 107 0.45 -0.77 7.49
N GLY A 108 1.68 -0.31 7.24
CA GLY A 108 2.76 -1.08 6.63
C GLY A 108 3.92 -1.37 7.60
N LYS A 109 4.50 -2.57 7.44
CA LYS A 109 5.68 -3.01 8.22
C LYS A 109 7.00 -2.54 7.60
N ALA A 110 7.00 -2.17 6.31
CA ALA A 110 8.20 -1.73 5.60
C ALA A 110 8.79 -0.45 6.21
N GLN A 111 10.07 -0.20 5.92
CA GLN A 111 10.75 1.01 6.41
C GLN A 111 10.51 2.24 5.52
N GLY A 112 9.89 2.06 4.35
CA GLY A 112 9.56 3.16 3.43
C GLY A 112 10.74 3.98 2.92
N GLY A 113 11.98 3.51 3.11
CA GLY A 113 13.18 4.25 2.71
C GLY A 113 14.48 3.51 3.02
N LYS A 114 15.59 4.24 2.94
CA LYS A 114 16.94 3.74 3.24
C LYS A 114 17.21 3.73 4.75
N ASP A 115 18.28 3.07 5.16
CA ASP A 115 18.69 2.97 6.57
C ASP A 115 18.87 4.35 7.23
N GLU A 116 19.34 5.36 6.48
CA GLU A 116 19.49 6.73 6.96
C GLU A 116 18.14 7.38 7.35
N ALA A 117 17.06 7.02 6.64
CA ALA A 117 15.71 7.47 7.01
C ALA A 117 15.28 6.88 8.36
N VAL A 118 15.55 5.58 8.56
CA VAL A 118 15.26 4.88 9.82
C VAL A 118 16.04 5.52 10.97
N GLU A 119 17.33 5.81 10.77
CA GLU A 119 18.18 6.44 11.78
C GLU A 119 17.61 7.79 12.24
N VAL A 120 17.22 8.64 11.30
CA VAL A 120 16.68 9.98 11.61
C VAL A 120 15.29 9.88 12.26
N LEU A 121 14.39 9.07 11.69
CA LEU A 121 12.99 8.99 12.14
C LEU A 121 12.83 8.28 13.49
N GLN A 122 13.77 7.35 13.84
CA GLN A 122 13.72 6.60 15.09
C GLN A 122 14.80 7.03 16.08
N ARG A 123 15.48 8.16 15.85
CA ARG A 123 16.59 8.63 16.69
C ARG A 123 16.25 8.71 18.17
N ASP A 124 15.07 9.23 18.47
CA ASP A 124 14.65 9.49 19.84
C ASP A 124 13.80 8.35 20.44
N PHE A 125 13.68 7.22 19.74
CA PHE A 125 12.93 6.07 20.25
C PHE A 125 13.72 5.32 21.32
N ILE A 126 13.00 4.91 22.38
CA ILE A 126 13.55 4.03 23.41
C ILE A 126 13.89 2.68 22.78
N LYS A 127 15.09 2.17 23.06
CA LYS A 127 15.53 0.89 22.53
C LYS A 127 15.35 -0.24 23.58
N PRO A 128 14.95 -1.44 23.18
CA PRO A 128 14.56 -1.83 21.81
C PRO A 128 13.27 -1.16 21.36
N VAL A 129 13.17 -0.84 20.07
CA VAL A 129 11.94 -0.28 19.50
C VAL A 129 10.82 -1.33 19.59
N GLN A 130 9.63 -0.88 19.97
CA GLN A 130 8.44 -1.73 19.99
C GLN A 130 8.22 -2.42 18.64
N SER A 131 7.80 -3.69 18.66
CA SER A 131 7.57 -4.44 17.43
C SER A 131 6.45 -3.82 16.60
N PHE A 132 6.45 -4.09 15.28
CA PHE A 132 5.36 -3.66 14.42
C PHE A 132 4.01 -4.22 14.88
N ASP A 133 3.99 -5.49 15.25
CA ASP A 133 2.77 -6.18 15.65
C ASP A 133 2.16 -5.54 16.91
N ASP A 134 3.01 -5.22 17.92
CA ASP A 134 2.57 -4.52 19.12
C ASP A 134 2.04 -3.12 18.81
N LYS A 135 2.74 -2.37 17.95
CA LYS A 135 2.29 -1.03 17.50
C LYS A 135 0.96 -1.11 16.73
N PHE A 136 0.80 -2.12 15.87
CA PHE A 136 -0.44 -2.34 15.13
C PHE A 136 -1.62 -2.61 16.06
N ILE A 137 -1.42 -3.50 17.04
CA ILE A 137 -2.41 -3.80 18.08
C ILE A 137 -2.76 -2.53 18.87
N GLU A 138 -1.77 -1.73 19.21
CA GLU A 138 -1.97 -0.50 19.98
C GLU A 138 -2.78 0.54 19.20
N VAL A 139 -2.49 0.76 17.90
CA VAL A 139 -3.30 1.64 17.03
C VAL A 139 -4.75 1.16 16.97
N THR A 140 -4.98 -0.14 16.74
CA THR A 140 -6.34 -0.67 16.64
C THR A 140 -7.12 -0.50 17.95
N ARG A 141 -6.45 -0.66 19.09
CA ARG A 141 -7.05 -0.47 20.42
C ARG A 141 -7.39 0.98 20.71
N PHE A 142 -6.52 1.93 20.36
CA PHE A 142 -6.85 3.36 20.50
C PHE A 142 -8.07 3.72 19.67
N ILE A 143 -8.11 3.31 18.40
CA ILE A 143 -9.23 3.62 17.49
C ILE A 143 -10.54 3.02 17.99
N ARG A 144 -10.51 1.80 18.55
CA ARG A 144 -11.72 1.08 19.01
C ARG A 144 -12.04 1.30 20.49
N ASN A 145 -11.19 1.99 21.21
CA ASN A 145 -11.27 2.19 22.65
C ASN A 145 -11.50 0.86 23.42
N ASN A 146 -10.68 -0.14 23.13
CA ASN A 146 -10.87 -1.52 23.66
C ASN A 146 -9.62 -2.12 24.30
N PHE A 147 -8.85 -1.32 25.05
CA PHE A 147 -7.76 -1.84 25.86
C PHE A 147 -8.27 -2.81 26.93
N PRO A 148 -7.53 -3.90 27.22
CA PRO A 148 -7.82 -4.78 28.36
C PRO A 148 -7.84 -3.97 29.67
N ALA A 149 -8.71 -4.35 30.61
CA ALA A 149 -8.95 -3.58 31.84
C ALA A 149 -7.70 -3.39 32.72
N ASP A 150 -6.73 -4.29 32.62
CA ASP A 150 -5.43 -4.23 33.31
C ASP A 150 -4.34 -3.47 32.53
N HIS A 151 -4.64 -2.97 31.32
CA HIS A 151 -3.71 -2.23 30.52
C HIS A 151 -3.55 -0.78 31.05
N PRO A 152 -2.33 -0.18 31.06
CA PRO A 152 -2.14 1.18 31.53
C PRO A 152 -3.02 2.23 30.84
N TYR A 153 -3.39 1.97 29.58
CA TYR A 153 -4.23 2.89 28.76
C TYR A 153 -5.73 2.55 28.82
N ALA A 154 -6.16 1.65 29.68
CA ALA A 154 -7.59 1.37 29.91
C ALA A 154 -8.28 2.40 30.80
N ALA A 155 -7.52 3.28 31.45
CA ALA A 155 -8.09 4.34 32.31
C ALA A 155 -8.74 5.43 31.48
N GLU A 156 -9.82 6.04 32.01
CA GLU A 156 -10.63 7.10 31.36
C GLU A 156 -9.84 8.30 30.83
N ASN A 157 -8.60 8.46 31.24
CA ASN A 157 -7.75 9.62 30.86
C ASN A 157 -6.97 9.41 29.55
N TYR A 158 -7.06 8.25 28.90
CA TYR A 158 -6.30 7.93 27.68
C TYR A 158 -7.20 7.82 26.44
N ASP A 159 -8.41 8.36 26.49
CA ASP A 159 -9.33 8.34 25.37
C ASP A 159 -8.75 9.07 24.15
N LEU A 160 -8.93 8.44 22.98
CA LEU A 160 -8.58 9.06 21.71
C LEU A 160 -9.42 10.30 21.44
N GLN A 161 -8.77 11.40 21.03
CA GLN A 161 -9.45 12.65 20.71
C GLN A 161 -9.08 13.12 19.29
N PRO A 162 -10.09 13.41 18.43
CA PRO A 162 -11.51 13.18 18.66
C PRO A 162 -11.86 11.67 18.64
N ALA A 163 -12.84 11.26 19.43
CA ALA A 163 -13.26 9.86 19.48
C ALA A 163 -13.94 9.41 18.17
N ILE A 164 -13.70 8.18 17.74
CA ILE A 164 -14.37 7.58 16.59
C ILE A 164 -15.67 6.95 17.06
N SER A 165 -16.80 7.39 16.51
CA SER A 165 -18.15 6.96 16.90
C SER A 165 -18.86 6.10 15.85
N SER A 166 -18.19 5.79 14.73
CA SER A 166 -18.74 5.04 13.61
C SER A 166 -17.71 4.09 13.02
N ASP A 167 -18.12 3.30 12.05
CA ASP A 167 -17.24 2.35 11.35
C ASP A 167 -16.00 3.06 10.78
N PHE A 168 -14.83 2.52 11.11
CA PHE A 168 -13.55 3.02 10.68
C PHE A 168 -12.75 1.89 10.02
N THR A 169 -12.28 2.13 8.80
CA THR A 169 -11.54 1.12 8.04
C THR A 169 -10.06 1.13 8.42
N ILE A 170 -9.60 0.01 8.97
CA ILE A 170 -8.18 -0.26 9.22
C ILE A 170 -7.75 -1.43 8.34
N GLU A 171 -6.61 -1.30 7.64
CA GLU A 171 -6.05 -2.32 6.78
C GLU A 171 -4.60 -2.60 7.15
N LEU A 172 -4.22 -3.87 7.19
CA LEU A 172 -2.83 -4.29 7.33
C LEU A 172 -2.25 -4.57 5.94
N LEU A 173 -1.10 -3.99 5.62
CA LEU A 173 -0.35 -4.35 4.41
C LEU A 173 0.59 -5.50 4.74
N GLY A 174 0.33 -6.67 4.18
CA GLY A 174 1.14 -7.85 4.48
C GLY A 174 0.94 -9.01 3.52
N GLY A 175 2.05 -9.70 3.22
CA GLY A 175 2.08 -10.81 2.26
C GLY A 175 2.44 -12.16 2.90
N SER A 176 2.15 -12.37 4.19
CA SER A 176 2.48 -13.61 4.90
C SER A 176 1.31 -14.12 5.73
N GLN A 177 1.38 -15.39 6.13
CA GLN A 177 0.37 -16.00 7.02
C GLN A 177 0.34 -15.32 8.39
N GLU A 178 1.49 -14.85 8.90
CA GLU A 178 1.59 -14.10 10.15
C GLU A 178 0.81 -12.78 10.05
N SER A 179 0.96 -12.06 8.92
CA SER A 179 0.18 -10.85 8.66
C SER A 179 -1.33 -11.16 8.59
N ALA A 180 -1.71 -12.25 7.94
CA ALA A 180 -3.11 -12.69 7.86
C ALA A 180 -3.69 -13.03 9.23
N ASN A 181 -2.92 -13.72 10.08
CA ASN A 181 -3.31 -14.05 11.45
C ASN A 181 -3.44 -12.79 12.31
N LEU A 182 -2.51 -11.83 12.19
CA LEU A 182 -2.57 -10.56 12.90
C LEU A 182 -3.81 -9.75 12.48
N ALA A 183 -4.06 -9.60 11.18
CA ALA A 183 -5.23 -8.91 10.66
C ALA A 183 -6.53 -9.57 11.12
N THR A 184 -6.60 -10.91 11.10
CA THR A 184 -7.75 -11.68 11.61
C THR A 184 -7.97 -11.44 13.10
N THR A 185 -6.91 -11.55 13.91
CA THR A 185 -7.01 -11.38 15.37
C THR A 185 -7.43 -9.96 15.76
N GLN A 186 -7.00 -8.98 14.98
CA GLN A 186 -7.37 -7.58 15.18
C GLN A 186 -8.63 -7.19 14.40
N ASP A 187 -9.26 -8.11 13.68
CA ASP A 187 -10.49 -7.89 12.89
C ASP A 187 -10.36 -6.66 11.95
N THR A 188 -9.27 -6.62 11.18
CA THR A 188 -8.98 -5.56 10.20
C THR A 188 -8.94 -6.13 8.79
N GLY A 189 -9.01 -5.28 7.76
CA GLY A 189 -8.73 -5.68 6.39
C GLY A 189 -7.27 -6.11 6.19
N LEU A 190 -7.00 -6.83 5.10
CA LEU A 190 -5.66 -7.23 4.68
C LEU A 190 -5.44 -6.90 3.21
N VAL A 191 -4.39 -6.16 2.91
CA VAL A 191 -3.94 -5.88 1.53
C VAL A 191 -2.71 -6.72 1.22
N TYR A 192 -2.85 -7.68 0.31
CA TYR A 192 -1.74 -8.53 -0.14
C TYR A 192 -0.99 -7.84 -1.29
N PRO A 193 0.32 -7.54 -1.15
CA PRO A 193 1.09 -6.82 -2.15
C PRO A 193 1.60 -7.78 -3.26
N TYR A 194 0.69 -8.32 -4.07
CA TYR A 194 1.03 -9.24 -5.16
C TYR A 194 1.98 -8.59 -6.19
N PHE A 195 1.88 -7.28 -6.38
CA PHE A 195 2.79 -6.53 -7.24
C PHE A 195 4.28 -6.65 -6.83
N ALA A 196 4.57 -6.86 -5.54
CA ALA A 196 5.94 -6.96 -5.02
C ALA A 196 6.49 -8.38 -5.03
N ASN A 197 5.61 -9.40 -5.11
CA ASN A 197 5.98 -10.81 -5.13
C ASN A 197 4.84 -11.64 -5.75
N ALA A 198 5.01 -12.06 -7.00
CA ALA A 198 4.02 -12.82 -7.78
C ALA A 198 3.95 -14.31 -7.39
N ASP A 199 4.17 -14.64 -6.13
CA ASP A 199 4.07 -16.00 -5.62
C ASP A 199 2.61 -16.37 -5.33
N LEU A 200 2.01 -17.16 -6.23
CA LEU A 200 0.62 -17.62 -6.13
C LEU A 200 0.39 -18.63 -4.99
N GLU A 201 1.41 -19.37 -4.60
CA GLU A 201 1.31 -20.29 -3.46
C GLU A 201 1.29 -19.52 -2.15
N ALA A 202 2.20 -18.55 -1.99
CA ALA A 202 2.22 -17.64 -0.84
C ALA A 202 0.92 -16.84 -0.71
N LEU A 203 0.39 -16.29 -1.84
CA LEU A 203 -0.91 -15.62 -1.85
C LEU A 203 -2.04 -16.56 -1.39
N GLY A 204 -2.09 -17.79 -1.92
CA GLY A 204 -3.09 -18.79 -1.52
C GLY A 204 -3.03 -19.14 -0.03
N LYS A 205 -1.82 -19.34 0.51
CA LYS A 205 -1.62 -19.61 1.94
C LYS A 205 -2.04 -18.42 2.82
N THR A 206 -1.68 -17.20 2.42
CA THR A 206 -2.06 -15.97 3.14
C THR A 206 -3.57 -15.77 3.10
N ARG A 207 -4.21 -15.98 1.93
CA ARG A 207 -5.67 -15.88 1.80
C ARG A 207 -6.39 -16.90 2.67
N ALA A 208 -5.91 -18.15 2.71
CA ALA A 208 -6.50 -19.21 3.53
C ALA A 208 -6.37 -18.93 5.04
N ALA A 209 -5.28 -18.30 5.47
CA ALA A 209 -5.04 -17.92 6.86
C ALA A 209 -5.91 -16.71 7.30
N TYR A 210 -6.32 -15.85 6.36
CA TYR A 210 -7.12 -14.67 6.69
C TYR A 210 -8.60 -15.05 6.90
N GLN A 211 -9.13 -14.77 8.11
CA GLN A 211 -10.50 -15.04 8.54
C GLN A 211 -11.17 -13.80 9.19
N GLY A 212 -10.61 -12.60 9.00
CA GLY A 212 -11.19 -11.35 9.50
C GLY A 212 -12.49 -10.98 8.77
N SER A 213 -13.28 -10.09 9.37
CA SER A 213 -14.52 -9.58 8.78
C SER A 213 -14.28 -8.46 7.74
N GLY A 214 -13.09 -7.86 7.73
CA GLY A 214 -12.73 -6.84 6.77
C GLY A 214 -12.39 -7.40 5.39
N ASP A 215 -12.11 -6.52 4.44
CA ASP A 215 -11.79 -6.91 3.08
C ASP A 215 -10.42 -7.58 2.96
N PHE A 216 -10.34 -8.66 2.18
CA PHE A 216 -9.07 -9.16 1.65
C PHE A 216 -8.86 -8.57 0.27
N LYS A 217 -7.87 -7.71 0.11
CA LYS A 217 -7.55 -7.04 -1.16
C LYS A 217 -6.26 -7.59 -1.75
N ILE A 218 -6.19 -7.64 -3.09
CA ILE A 218 -4.96 -7.99 -3.81
C ILE A 218 -4.47 -6.76 -4.55
N ALA A 219 -3.28 -6.28 -4.19
CA ALA A 219 -2.65 -5.16 -4.88
C ALA A 219 -1.81 -5.68 -6.05
N VAL A 220 -2.14 -5.23 -7.27
CA VAL A 220 -1.55 -5.70 -8.53
C VAL A 220 -1.13 -4.52 -9.40
N ILE A 221 -0.05 -4.68 -10.18
CA ILE A 221 0.28 -3.75 -11.25
C ILE A 221 -0.69 -3.97 -12.41
N VAL A 222 -1.18 -2.88 -13.00
CA VAL A 222 -2.00 -2.92 -14.21
C VAL A 222 -1.41 -2.01 -15.28
N TYR A 223 -1.24 -2.57 -16.48
CA TYR A 223 -0.87 -1.84 -17.67
C TYR A 223 -1.78 -2.21 -18.83
N ILE A 224 -2.51 -1.22 -19.37
CA ILE A 224 -3.42 -1.44 -20.50
C ILE A 224 -2.78 -0.92 -21.78
N THR A 225 -2.66 -1.82 -22.75
CA THR A 225 -2.19 -1.54 -24.10
C THR A 225 -2.75 -2.55 -25.09
N ASP A 226 -2.96 -2.12 -26.33
CA ASP A 226 -3.30 -2.99 -27.46
C ASP A 226 -2.04 -3.50 -28.19
N ASP A 227 -0.85 -2.97 -27.86
CA ASP A 227 0.43 -3.38 -28.42
C ASP A 227 1.13 -4.39 -27.47
N PRO A 228 1.26 -5.68 -27.89
CA PRO A 228 1.92 -6.69 -27.08
C PRO A 228 3.40 -6.43 -26.82
N ASP A 229 4.09 -5.69 -27.70
CA ASP A 229 5.52 -5.40 -27.54
C ASP A 229 5.73 -4.24 -26.56
N GLU A 230 4.85 -3.24 -26.55
CA GLU A 230 4.78 -2.22 -25.49
C GLU A 230 4.53 -2.89 -24.12
N GLY A 231 3.60 -3.84 -24.04
CA GLY A 231 3.31 -4.59 -22.83
C GLY A 231 4.51 -5.38 -22.30
N LYS A 232 5.24 -6.07 -23.17
CA LYS A 232 6.47 -6.79 -22.80
C LYS A 232 7.58 -5.84 -22.33
N ALA A 233 7.77 -4.72 -23.03
CA ALA A 233 8.75 -3.70 -22.65
C ALA A 233 8.45 -3.15 -21.25
N TYR A 234 7.20 -2.82 -20.97
CA TYR A 234 6.77 -2.37 -19.66
C TYR A 234 7.08 -3.40 -18.57
N LEU A 235 6.75 -4.69 -18.79
CA LEU A 235 7.04 -5.76 -17.82
C LEU A 235 8.53 -5.91 -17.53
N ALA A 236 9.37 -5.79 -18.57
CA ALA A 236 10.82 -5.87 -18.42
C ALA A 236 11.38 -4.72 -17.55
N GLU A 237 10.78 -3.53 -17.62
CA GLU A 237 11.16 -2.39 -16.79
C GLU A 237 10.74 -2.54 -15.32
N GLN A 238 9.74 -3.39 -15.04
CA GLN A 238 9.25 -3.63 -13.66
C GLN A 238 10.06 -4.71 -12.92
N ALA A 239 11.05 -5.36 -13.55
CA ALA A 239 11.85 -6.38 -12.90
C ALA A 239 12.49 -5.86 -11.60
N ALA A 240 12.36 -6.63 -10.54
CA ALA A 240 12.90 -6.31 -9.22
C ALA A 240 13.93 -7.35 -8.80
N TYR A 241 14.99 -6.90 -8.14
CA TYR A 241 16.10 -7.75 -7.71
C TYR A 241 16.29 -7.64 -6.20
N THR A 242 16.55 -8.76 -5.54
CA THR A 242 16.91 -8.77 -4.11
C THR A 242 18.29 -9.37 -3.96
N VAL A 243 19.21 -8.62 -3.37
CA VAL A 243 20.50 -9.18 -2.93
C VAL A 243 20.33 -9.69 -1.50
N VAL A 244 20.66 -10.96 -1.30
CA VAL A 244 20.61 -11.64 0.00
C VAL A 244 22.04 -11.93 0.44
N LEU A 245 22.41 -11.44 1.63
CA LEU A 245 23.71 -11.68 2.26
C LEU A 245 23.62 -12.87 3.22
N ASN A 246 24.74 -13.51 3.52
CA ASN A 246 24.81 -14.62 4.50
C ASN A 246 24.37 -14.21 5.92
N SER A 247 24.48 -12.92 6.26
CA SER A 247 23.94 -12.34 7.48
C SER A 247 22.40 -12.40 7.57
N GLY A 248 21.72 -12.77 6.47
CA GLY A 248 20.27 -12.70 6.32
C GLY A 248 19.76 -11.31 5.89
N LYS A 249 20.64 -10.32 5.76
CA LYS A 249 20.27 -8.99 5.25
C LYS A 249 19.79 -9.11 3.81
N ARG A 250 18.65 -8.46 3.49
CA ARG A 250 18.05 -8.42 2.17
C ARG A 250 17.93 -6.97 1.70
N VAL A 251 18.44 -6.68 0.51
CA VAL A 251 18.38 -5.34 -0.09
C VAL A 251 17.74 -5.44 -1.47
N ASN A 252 16.71 -4.60 -1.70
CA ASN A 252 15.95 -4.61 -2.96
C ASN A 252 16.45 -3.54 -3.91
N PHE A 253 16.47 -3.88 -5.19
CA PHE A 253 16.88 -3.03 -6.29
C PHE A 253 15.85 -3.11 -7.42
N ASN A 254 15.64 -2.00 -8.11
CA ASN A 254 14.80 -1.90 -9.31
C ASN A 254 15.62 -1.98 -10.63
N LYS A 255 16.93 -2.20 -10.54
CA LYS A 255 17.83 -2.37 -11.69
C LYS A 255 18.83 -3.48 -11.40
N GLN A 256 19.02 -4.37 -12.37
CA GLN A 256 19.95 -5.48 -12.26
C GLN A 256 21.39 -4.99 -12.01
N ALA A 257 21.85 -4.00 -12.76
CA ALA A 257 23.21 -3.45 -12.61
C ALA A 257 23.48 -2.92 -11.19
N ALA A 258 22.50 -2.29 -10.54
CA ALA A 258 22.63 -1.83 -9.15
C ALA A 258 22.68 -2.98 -8.15
N ALA A 259 21.94 -4.07 -8.41
CA ALA A 259 22.01 -5.28 -7.60
C ALA A 259 23.37 -6.00 -7.75
N GLU A 260 23.89 -6.07 -8.98
CA GLU A 260 25.22 -6.62 -9.30
C GLU A 260 26.33 -5.81 -8.60
N GLU A 261 26.32 -4.48 -8.75
CA GLU A 261 27.28 -3.60 -8.08
C GLU A 261 27.25 -3.78 -6.55
N TYR A 262 26.06 -3.85 -5.95
CA TYR A 262 25.95 -4.09 -4.52
C TYR A 262 26.45 -5.49 -4.12
N ALA A 263 26.15 -6.51 -4.89
CA ALA A 263 26.63 -7.87 -4.63
C ALA A 263 28.16 -7.96 -4.75
N ASP A 264 28.74 -7.29 -5.73
CA ASP A 264 30.19 -7.23 -5.93
C ASP A 264 30.92 -6.56 -4.75
N LEU A 265 30.34 -5.52 -4.17
CA LEU A 265 30.87 -4.87 -2.96
C LEU A 265 30.77 -5.76 -1.72
N HIS A 266 29.90 -6.78 -1.73
CA HIS A 266 29.64 -7.69 -0.61
C HIS A 266 30.00 -9.15 -0.92
N GLN A 267 30.93 -9.41 -1.82
CA GLN A 267 31.34 -10.76 -2.20
C GLN A 267 31.82 -11.61 -1.00
N ALA A 268 32.48 -10.99 -0.03
CA ALA A 268 32.90 -11.66 1.21
C ALA A 268 31.75 -12.19 2.07
N GLU A 269 30.52 -11.70 1.82
CA GLU A 269 29.28 -12.12 2.50
C GLU A 269 28.46 -13.09 1.65
N ASP A 270 29.04 -13.70 0.60
CA ASP A 270 28.38 -14.66 -0.31
C ASP A 270 27.03 -14.14 -0.80
N ALA A 271 27.04 -12.92 -1.35
CA ALA A 271 25.86 -12.22 -1.82
C ALA A 271 25.19 -12.98 -2.98
N LYS A 272 23.88 -13.21 -2.88
CA LYS A 272 23.07 -13.85 -3.93
C LYS A 272 22.03 -12.89 -4.47
N ILE A 273 21.98 -12.74 -5.79
CA ILE A 273 20.97 -11.95 -6.48
C ILE A 273 19.79 -12.86 -6.81
N LEU A 274 18.61 -12.46 -6.35
CA LEU A 274 17.34 -13.10 -6.68
C LEU A 274 16.52 -12.13 -7.51
N GLU A 275 16.19 -12.52 -8.74
CA GLU A 275 15.19 -11.82 -9.54
C GLU A 275 13.79 -12.16 -9.02
N LYS A 276 12.96 -11.14 -8.82
CA LYS A 276 11.57 -11.29 -8.39
C LYS A 276 10.66 -11.08 -9.57
N GLN A 277 9.74 -11.99 -9.75
CA GLN A 277 8.60 -11.74 -10.63
C GLN A 277 7.64 -10.76 -9.95
N VAL A 278 7.27 -9.72 -10.69
CA VAL A 278 6.26 -8.76 -10.24
C VAL A 278 4.87 -9.23 -10.65
N GLY A 279 3.90 -9.02 -9.78
CA GLY A 279 2.50 -9.34 -10.04
C GLY A 279 1.86 -8.24 -10.88
N ALA A 280 1.82 -8.45 -12.20
CA ALA A 280 1.29 -7.49 -13.14
C ALA A 280 0.28 -8.13 -14.09
N PHE A 281 -0.80 -7.40 -14.37
CA PHE A 281 -1.79 -7.72 -15.42
C PHE A 281 -1.60 -6.74 -16.57
N VAL A 282 -1.24 -7.27 -17.73
CA VAL A 282 -0.87 -6.48 -18.92
C VAL A 282 -1.64 -7.00 -20.12
N GLY A 283 -2.12 -6.07 -20.95
CA GLY A 283 -2.87 -6.35 -22.18
C GLY A 283 -4.00 -5.36 -22.42
N THR A 284 -4.95 -5.72 -23.29
CA THR A 284 -6.14 -4.91 -23.51
C THR A 284 -6.99 -4.80 -22.24
N ALA A 285 -7.88 -3.82 -22.14
CA ALA A 285 -8.78 -3.67 -20.99
C ALA A 285 -9.59 -4.96 -20.70
N SER A 286 -10.06 -5.63 -21.75
CA SER A 286 -10.80 -6.89 -21.64
C SER A 286 -9.92 -8.04 -21.13
N GLN A 287 -8.67 -8.12 -21.57
CA GLN A 287 -7.72 -9.12 -21.07
C GLN A 287 -7.35 -8.89 -19.60
N VAL A 288 -7.14 -7.64 -19.20
CA VAL A 288 -6.87 -7.29 -17.80
C VAL A 288 -8.09 -7.61 -16.93
N LYS A 289 -9.31 -7.26 -17.38
CA LYS A 289 -10.54 -7.63 -16.67
C LYS A 289 -10.65 -9.15 -16.50
N ALA A 290 -10.37 -9.93 -17.54
CA ALA A 290 -10.41 -11.41 -17.47
C ALA A 290 -9.40 -11.97 -16.44
N GLN A 291 -8.20 -11.37 -16.34
CA GLN A 291 -7.20 -11.75 -15.33
C GLN A 291 -7.70 -11.41 -13.90
N LEU A 292 -8.31 -10.24 -13.70
CA LEU A 292 -8.93 -9.86 -12.42
C LEU A 292 -10.07 -10.80 -12.04
N ASP A 293 -10.94 -11.16 -13.00
CA ASP A 293 -12.05 -12.11 -12.78
C ASP A 293 -11.55 -13.53 -12.42
N ASP A 294 -10.47 -13.99 -13.03
CA ASP A 294 -9.84 -15.28 -12.70
C ASP A 294 -9.27 -15.26 -11.27
N PHE A 295 -8.54 -14.21 -10.91
CA PHE A 295 -8.01 -14.04 -9.56
C PHE A 295 -9.13 -13.90 -8.52
N SER A 296 -10.20 -13.19 -8.85
CA SER A 296 -11.39 -13.06 -7.99
C SER A 296 -11.97 -14.43 -7.64
N LYS A 297 -12.15 -15.28 -8.64
CA LYS A 297 -12.66 -16.65 -8.44
C LYS A 297 -11.68 -17.52 -7.67
N ARG A 298 -10.39 -17.46 -8.04
CA ARG A 298 -9.34 -18.31 -7.48
C ARG A 298 -9.08 -18.03 -6.00
N PHE A 299 -9.09 -16.76 -5.61
CA PHE A 299 -8.75 -16.32 -4.25
C PHE A 299 -9.97 -15.88 -3.45
N ASN A 300 -11.17 -16.04 -3.98
CA ASN A 300 -12.42 -15.66 -3.34
C ASN A 300 -12.36 -14.22 -2.76
N THR A 301 -12.02 -13.26 -3.62
CA THR A 301 -12.06 -11.82 -3.32
C THR A 301 -12.41 -11.05 -4.58
N ASP A 302 -13.22 -10.03 -4.45
CA ASP A 302 -13.57 -9.10 -5.54
C ASP A 302 -12.89 -7.73 -5.39
N HIS A 303 -12.04 -7.55 -4.37
CA HIS A 303 -11.37 -6.30 -4.07
C HIS A 303 -9.91 -6.28 -4.59
N PHE A 304 -9.60 -5.33 -5.47
CA PHE A 304 -8.26 -5.16 -6.01
C PHE A 304 -7.77 -3.73 -5.81
N VAL A 305 -6.47 -3.59 -5.48
CA VAL A 305 -5.77 -2.30 -5.46
C VAL A 305 -4.90 -2.22 -6.71
N ILE A 306 -5.29 -1.34 -7.62
CA ILE A 306 -4.62 -1.16 -8.90
C ILE A 306 -3.43 -0.22 -8.73
N HIS A 307 -2.25 -0.72 -9.06
CA HIS A 307 -1.01 0.02 -8.98
C HIS A 307 -0.49 0.33 -10.38
N THR A 308 -0.29 1.62 -10.68
CA THR A 308 0.20 2.12 -11.97
C THR A 308 1.64 2.64 -11.84
N ILE A 309 2.55 1.78 -11.33
CA ILE A 309 3.95 2.15 -11.11
C ILE A 309 4.70 2.34 -12.43
N GLY A 310 5.67 3.26 -12.45
CA GLY A 310 6.50 3.52 -13.63
C GLY A 310 5.76 4.16 -14.81
N ILE A 311 4.52 4.60 -14.63
CA ILE A 311 3.65 5.09 -15.69
C ILE A 311 3.40 6.59 -15.51
N PRO A 312 3.69 7.45 -16.53
CA PRO A 312 3.34 8.87 -16.48
C PRO A 312 1.83 9.11 -16.30
N TYR A 313 1.45 10.21 -15.64
CA TYR A 313 0.04 10.47 -15.30
C TYR A 313 -0.89 10.48 -16.50
N ALA A 314 -0.45 10.96 -17.68
CA ALA A 314 -1.28 10.91 -18.88
C ALA A 314 -1.75 9.46 -19.17
N LYS A 315 -0.82 8.50 -19.16
CA LYS A 315 -1.13 7.09 -19.39
C LYS A 315 -1.90 6.47 -18.22
N LYS A 316 -1.65 6.90 -16.96
CA LYS A 316 -2.45 6.45 -15.80
C LYS A 316 -3.93 6.79 -15.99
N PHE A 317 -4.25 8.00 -16.46
CA PHE A 317 -5.63 8.40 -16.72
C PHE A 317 -6.30 7.53 -17.79
N GLU A 318 -5.59 7.23 -18.90
CA GLU A 318 -6.09 6.34 -19.95
C GLU A 318 -6.38 4.93 -19.40
N ILE A 319 -5.47 4.38 -18.60
CA ILE A 319 -5.61 3.04 -18.01
C ILE A 319 -6.86 2.97 -17.14
N ILE A 320 -7.05 3.92 -16.21
CA ILE A 320 -8.21 3.86 -15.31
C ILE A 320 -9.52 4.12 -16.02
N GLU A 321 -9.55 4.93 -17.07
CA GLU A 321 -10.74 5.12 -17.92
C GLU A 321 -11.10 3.84 -18.66
N ALA A 322 -10.12 3.20 -19.32
CA ALA A 322 -10.32 1.97 -20.06
C ALA A 322 -10.82 0.83 -19.15
N LEU A 323 -10.17 0.66 -17.98
CA LEU A 323 -10.55 -0.37 -17.02
C LEU A 323 -11.95 -0.15 -16.44
N ALA A 324 -12.28 1.09 -16.06
CA ALA A 324 -13.61 1.42 -15.54
C ALA A 324 -14.71 1.23 -16.59
N GLY A 325 -14.43 1.55 -17.87
CA GLY A 325 -15.33 1.32 -18.99
C GLY A 325 -15.65 -0.15 -19.18
N GLU A 326 -14.63 -1.02 -19.13
CA GLU A 326 -14.78 -2.47 -19.29
C GLU A 326 -15.55 -3.13 -18.13
N ILE A 327 -15.33 -2.66 -16.89
CA ILE A 327 -16.00 -3.22 -15.70
C ILE A 327 -17.47 -2.81 -15.64
N LYS A 328 -17.82 -1.59 -16.07
CA LYS A 328 -19.21 -1.10 -16.06
C LYS A 328 -20.03 -1.53 -17.26
N GLY A 329 -19.36 -1.85 -18.39
CA GLY A 329 -20.00 -2.23 -19.64
C GLY A 329 -20.31 -3.72 -19.76
N GLY A 330 -19.82 -4.53 -18.88
CA GLY A 330 -20.09 -5.98 -18.79
C GLY A 330 -21.03 -6.31 -17.63
#